data_675505ad7c6b728782644035ecfb36ed
#
_entry.id   675505ad7c6b728782644035ecfb36ed
#
_cell.length_a   1.000
_cell.length_b   1.000
_cell.length_c   1.000
_cell.angle_alpha   90.00
_cell.angle_beta   90.00
_cell.angle_gamma   90.00
#
_symmetry.space_group_name_H-M   'P 1'
#
loop_
_entity.id
_entity.type
_entity.pdbx_description
1 polymer ?
#
loop_
_entity_poly.entity_id
_entity_poly.type
_entity_poly.pdbx_seq_one_letter_code
_entity_poly.pdbx_strand_id
1 'polypeptide(L)'
;MKRNRPTSPARLDGVDLLRGIAIVMMIAYHFCFDLVLFRWAAWPMLADLRWIAWRSVILSSFLLIAGVSLALRQQFRPGWSDFWRRWIQLAGAALLVTLGSAWMFPRTFIYFGVLHHLALMLIVARLMQPLGLWNAAIGALVVVLGNTVGFAAMNPKWINWIGLITQKPYTEDYVPIFPWFGVLLIGMALGQFWRARQFAVPGFARRLRAVLPRAVDRGLTTLGRWSLTTYLVHQPILIGLLWLAK
;
A
#
# COMPACT_ATOMS: atom_id res chain seq x y z
N MET A 1 35.46 -17.50 -4.97
CA MET A 1 34.51 -17.53 -3.83
C MET A 1 33.09 -17.55 -4.36
N LYS A 2 32.43 -18.72 -4.35
CA LYS A 2 31.00 -18.86 -4.71
C LYS A 2 30.18 -18.24 -3.58
N ARG A 3 29.59 -17.05 -3.80
CA ARG A 3 28.60 -16.45 -2.88
C ARG A 3 27.40 -17.41 -2.80
N ASN A 4 27.27 -18.13 -1.68
CA ASN A 4 26.04 -18.84 -1.35
C ASN A 4 24.87 -17.87 -1.37
N ARG A 5 24.12 -17.82 -2.46
CA ARG A 5 22.86 -17.08 -2.54
C ARG A 5 21.86 -17.81 -1.64
N PRO A 6 21.36 -17.19 -0.59
CA PRO A 6 20.38 -17.81 0.26
C PRO A 6 19.07 -18.01 -0.54
N THR A 7 18.77 -19.22 -0.89
CA THR A 7 17.58 -19.67 -1.62
C THR A 7 16.35 -19.79 -0.72
N SER A 8 16.24 -19.02 0.36
CA SER A 8 15.22 -19.28 1.36
C SER A 8 13.91 -18.51 1.10
N PRO A 9 12.79 -19.23 0.84
CA PRO A 9 11.43 -18.67 0.81
C PRO A 9 11.03 -17.98 2.12
N ALA A 10 11.62 -18.39 3.24
CA ALA A 10 11.29 -17.90 4.59
C ALA A 10 11.46 -16.37 4.78
N ARG A 11 12.29 -15.69 3.97
CA ARG A 11 12.46 -14.24 4.05
C ARG A 11 11.27 -13.44 3.53
N LEU A 12 10.52 -14.00 2.59
CA LEU A 12 9.34 -13.36 2.00
C LEU A 12 8.08 -13.66 2.81
N ASP A 13 8.02 -14.79 3.48
CA ASP A 13 6.84 -15.19 4.28
C ASP A 13 6.53 -14.21 5.41
N GLY A 14 7.54 -13.63 6.07
CA GLY A 14 7.33 -12.61 7.10
C GLY A 14 6.74 -11.30 6.52
N VAL A 15 7.16 -10.93 5.32
CA VAL A 15 6.61 -9.76 4.60
C VAL A 15 5.19 -10.05 4.12
N ASP A 16 4.94 -11.28 3.65
CA ASP A 16 3.61 -11.70 3.22
C ASP A 16 2.63 -11.77 4.41
N LEU A 17 3.08 -12.24 5.59
CA LEU A 17 2.28 -12.18 6.80
C LEU A 17 1.87 -10.74 7.16
N LEU A 18 2.82 -9.80 7.18
CA LEU A 18 2.52 -8.39 7.49
C LEU A 18 1.57 -7.78 6.45
N ARG A 19 1.72 -8.15 5.18
CA ARG A 19 0.81 -7.72 4.11
C ARG A 19 -0.58 -8.31 4.29
N GLY A 20 -0.69 -9.58 4.73
CA GLY A 20 -1.97 -10.21 5.05
C GLY A 20 -2.69 -9.52 6.20
N ILE A 21 -1.97 -9.10 7.25
CA ILE A 21 -2.52 -8.31 8.35
C ILE A 21 -3.06 -6.98 7.83
N ALA A 22 -2.29 -6.27 7.00
CA ALA A 22 -2.73 -5.01 6.41
C ALA A 22 -4.00 -5.17 5.55
N ILE A 23 -4.12 -6.29 4.81
CA ILE A 23 -5.32 -6.64 4.05
C ILE A 23 -6.52 -6.87 4.96
N VAL A 24 -6.37 -7.61 6.05
CA VAL A 24 -7.47 -7.84 7.00
C VAL A 24 -7.94 -6.52 7.61
N MET A 25 -7.01 -5.65 8.01
CA MET A 25 -7.36 -4.30 8.50
C MET A 25 -8.09 -3.47 7.44
N MET A 26 -7.66 -3.57 6.18
CA MET A 26 -8.29 -2.88 5.05
C MET A 26 -9.72 -3.39 4.81
N ILE A 27 -9.92 -4.71 4.76
CA ILE A 27 -11.25 -5.32 4.57
C ILE A 27 -12.18 -4.90 5.70
N ALA A 28 -11.71 -4.95 6.95
CA ALA A 28 -12.50 -4.53 8.11
C ALA A 28 -12.88 -3.03 8.04
N TYR A 29 -11.96 -2.17 7.65
CA TYR A 29 -12.24 -0.74 7.47
C TYR A 29 -13.28 -0.50 6.37
N HIS A 30 -13.12 -1.15 5.21
CA HIS A 30 -14.06 -1.02 4.09
C HIS A 30 -15.43 -1.60 4.41
N PHE A 31 -15.50 -2.71 5.15
CA PHE A 31 -16.78 -3.22 5.65
C PHE A 31 -17.51 -2.19 6.52
N CYS A 32 -16.79 -1.55 7.47
CA CYS A 32 -17.39 -0.47 8.25
C CYS A 32 -17.83 0.71 7.37
N PHE A 33 -17.01 1.08 6.37
CA PHE A 33 -17.34 2.14 5.42
C PHE A 33 -18.60 1.82 4.61
N ASP A 34 -18.74 0.58 4.16
CA ASP A 34 -19.91 0.12 3.41
C ASP A 34 -21.18 0.10 4.27
N LEU A 35 -21.07 -0.25 5.57
CA LEU A 35 -22.22 -0.12 6.49
C LEU A 35 -22.73 1.32 6.59
N VAL A 36 -21.82 2.31 6.56
CA VAL A 36 -22.20 3.72 6.52
C VAL A 36 -22.79 4.10 5.16
N LEU A 37 -22.21 3.61 4.06
CA LEU A 37 -22.70 3.81 2.69
C LEU A 37 -24.15 3.29 2.53
N PHE A 38 -24.43 2.10 3.09
CA PHE A 38 -25.77 1.49 3.07
C PHE A 38 -26.73 2.06 4.13
N ARG A 39 -26.28 3.06 4.92
CA ARG A 39 -27.04 3.69 6.02
C ARG A 39 -27.42 2.73 7.16
N TRP A 40 -26.66 1.65 7.35
CA TRP A 40 -26.84 0.73 8.48
C TRP A 40 -26.06 1.18 9.71
N ALA A 41 -25.12 2.12 9.55
CA ALA A 41 -24.39 2.78 10.62
C ALA A 41 -24.24 4.28 10.31
N ALA A 42 -24.06 5.09 11.37
CA ALA A 42 -23.91 6.55 11.25
C ALA A 42 -22.55 7.01 11.84
N TRP A 43 -21.47 6.33 11.50
CA TRP A 43 -20.14 6.69 11.99
C TRP A 43 -19.54 7.84 11.17
N PRO A 44 -18.96 8.88 11.82
CA PRO A 44 -18.36 10.01 11.13
C PRO A 44 -16.95 9.68 10.62
N MET A 45 -16.83 8.68 9.75
CA MET A 45 -15.55 8.09 9.32
C MET A 45 -14.59 9.06 8.61
N LEU A 46 -15.12 10.14 8.04
CA LEU A 46 -14.31 11.16 7.36
C LEU A 46 -13.87 12.30 8.29
N ALA A 47 -14.50 12.44 9.46
CA ALA A 47 -14.26 13.53 10.40
C ALA A 47 -13.62 13.07 11.72
N ASP A 48 -13.92 11.85 12.21
CA ASP A 48 -13.35 11.33 13.46
C ASP A 48 -11.89 10.90 13.27
N LEU A 49 -11.02 11.42 14.12
CA LEU A 49 -9.58 11.17 14.09
C LEU A 49 -9.22 9.68 14.17
N ARG A 50 -10.02 8.87 14.90
CA ARG A 50 -9.78 7.41 15.03
C ARG A 50 -9.90 6.70 13.69
N TRP A 51 -10.93 7.02 12.90
CA TRP A 51 -11.13 6.46 11.56
C TRP A 51 -10.06 6.95 10.58
N ILE A 52 -9.70 8.24 10.65
CA ILE A 52 -8.63 8.82 9.84
C ILE A 52 -7.30 8.16 10.17
N ALA A 53 -7.00 7.97 11.46
CA ALA A 53 -5.79 7.30 11.92
C ALA A 53 -5.74 5.84 11.44
N TRP A 54 -6.85 5.08 11.60
CA TRP A 54 -6.91 3.69 11.14
C TRP A 54 -6.65 3.57 9.64
N ARG A 55 -7.32 4.38 8.82
CA ARG A 55 -7.05 4.44 7.37
C ARG A 55 -5.58 4.77 7.07
N SER A 56 -5.01 5.74 7.78
CA SER A 56 -3.62 6.14 7.59
C SER A 56 -2.63 5.02 7.97
N VAL A 57 -2.90 4.26 9.03
CA VAL A 57 -2.12 3.08 9.43
C VAL A 57 -2.19 2.00 8.36
N ILE A 58 -3.38 1.71 7.82
CA ILE A 58 -3.55 0.73 6.74
C ILE A 58 -2.71 1.13 5.52
N LEU A 59 -2.87 2.37 5.05
CA LEU A 59 -2.18 2.87 3.88
C LEU A 59 -0.66 2.91 4.09
N SER A 60 -0.21 3.42 5.24
CA SER A 60 1.22 3.42 5.60
C SER A 60 1.79 2.01 5.63
N SER A 61 1.05 1.02 6.17
CA SER A 61 1.48 -0.38 6.19
C SER A 61 1.69 -0.92 4.78
N PHE A 62 0.74 -0.68 3.86
CA PHE A 62 0.87 -1.12 2.46
C PHE A 62 2.08 -0.49 1.76
N LEU A 63 2.28 0.82 1.91
CA LEU A 63 3.38 1.54 1.26
C LEU A 63 4.75 1.17 1.85
N LEU A 64 4.87 1.06 3.17
CA LEU A 64 6.08 0.57 3.84
C LEU A 64 6.44 -0.84 3.35
N ILE A 65 5.46 -1.76 3.33
CA ILE A 65 5.66 -3.14 2.88
C ILE A 65 6.02 -3.19 1.38
N ALA A 66 5.45 -2.31 0.56
CA ALA A 66 5.80 -2.20 -0.86
C ALA A 66 7.26 -1.76 -1.03
N GLY A 67 7.70 -0.75 -0.30
CA GLY A 67 9.09 -0.28 -0.29
C GLY A 67 10.07 -1.35 0.18
N VAL A 68 9.79 -2.01 1.31
CA VAL A 68 10.57 -3.15 1.82
C VAL A 68 10.64 -4.26 0.77
N SER A 69 9.52 -4.62 0.17
CA SER A 69 9.43 -5.67 -0.85
C SER A 69 10.28 -5.32 -2.08
N LEU A 70 10.27 -4.06 -2.52
CA LEU A 70 11.08 -3.59 -3.64
C LEU A 70 12.58 -3.78 -3.34
N ALA A 71 13.04 -3.35 -2.16
CA ALA A 71 14.44 -3.47 -1.74
C ALA A 71 14.91 -4.93 -1.60
N LEU A 72 14.08 -5.80 -1.01
CA LEU A 72 14.42 -7.20 -0.81
C LEU A 72 14.43 -8.01 -2.11
N ARG A 73 13.49 -7.73 -3.02
CA ARG A 73 13.40 -8.44 -4.31
C ARG A 73 14.61 -8.20 -5.20
N GLN A 74 15.20 -7.01 -5.16
CA GLN A 74 16.40 -6.72 -5.94
C GLN A 74 17.57 -7.66 -5.60
N GLN A 75 17.61 -8.21 -4.38
CA GLN A 75 18.61 -9.20 -4.00
C GLN A 75 18.47 -10.52 -4.77
N PHE A 76 17.22 -10.94 -5.03
CA PHE A 76 16.91 -12.25 -5.63
C PHE A 76 16.68 -12.17 -7.14
N ARG A 77 16.11 -11.07 -7.60
CA ARG A 77 15.72 -10.83 -9.00
C ARG A 77 16.03 -9.39 -9.40
N PRO A 78 17.31 -9.06 -9.68
CA PRO A 78 17.73 -7.68 -9.98
C PRO A 78 17.25 -7.18 -11.35
N GLY A 79 16.74 -8.07 -12.22
CA GLY A 79 16.37 -7.75 -13.59
C GLY A 79 15.21 -6.77 -13.73
N TRP A 80 15.25 -5.95 -14.79
CA TRP A 80 14.15 -5.06 -15.16
C TRP A 80 12.93 -5.82 -15.72
N SER A 81 13.14 -6.97 -16.37
CA SER A 81 12.07 -7.79 -16.92
C SER A 81 11.09 -8.28 -15.84
N ASP A 82 11.62 -8.81 -14.71
CA ASP A 82 10.80 -9.22 -13.57
C ASP A 82 10.07 -8.05 -12.91
N PHE A 83 10.67 -6.86 -12.93
CA PHE A 83 10.03 -5.63 -12.46
C PHE A 83 8.85 -5.24 -13.34
N TRP A 84 9.07 -5.11 -14.66
CA TRP A 84 8.04 -4.71 -15.62
C TRP A 84 6.87 -5.67 -15.68
N ARG A 85 7.12 -6.97 -15.60
CA ARG A 85 6.06 -7.98 -15.57
C ARG A 85 5.06 -7.75 -14.42
N ARG A 86 5.57 -7.36 -13.24
CA ARG A 86 4.71 -7.08 -12.07
C ARG A 86 4.10 -5.70 -12.13
N TRP A 87 4.86 -4.76 -12.67
CA TRP A 87 4.39 -3.41 -12.87
C TRP A 87 3.17 -3.38 -13.79
N ILE A 88 3.20 -4.12 -14.89
CA ILE A 88 2.05 -4.25 -15.82
C ILE A 88 0.81 -4.80 -15.08
N GLN A 89 0.99 -5.81 -14.20
CA GLN A 89 -0.13 -6.32 -13.40
C GLN A 89 -0.71 -5.25 -12.48
N LEU A 90 0.16 -4.47 -11.85
CA LEU A 90 -0.24 -3.38 -10.94
C LEU A 90 -0.91 -2.22 -11.69
N ALA A 91 -0.33 -1.80 -12.81
CA ALA A 91 -0.89 -0.74 -13.66
C ALA A 91 -2.23 -1.16 -14.27
N GLY A 92 -2.36 -2.41 -14.73
CA GLY A 92 -3.62 -2.98 -15.19
C GLY A 92 -4.68 -3.01 -14.08
N ALA A 93 -4.30 -3.39 -12.86
CA ALA A 93 -5.19 -3.34 -11.70
C ALA A 93 -5.62 -1.91 -11.36
N ALA A 94 -4.72 -0.92 -11.44
CA ALA A 94 -5.06 0.49 -11.24
C ALA A 94 -6.09 0.96 -12.28
N LEU A 95 -5.90 0.60 -13.54
CA LEU A 95 -6.86 0.91 -14.61
C LEU A 95 -8.22 0.25 -14.37
N LEU A 96 -8.25 -1.02 -13.96
CA LEU A 96 -9.50 -1.72 -13.61
C LEU A 96 -10.25 -1.02 -12.47
N VAL A 97 -9.54 -0.53 -11.45
CA VAL A 97 -10.13 0.24 -10.34
C VAL A 97 -10.71 1.56 -10.86
N THR A 98 -10.02 2.29 -11.74
CA THR A 98 -10.57 3.50 -12.36
C THR A 98 -11.84 3.20 -13.14
N LEU A 99 -11.81 2.21 -14.03
CA LEU A 99 -12.96 1.86 -14.86
C LEU A 99 -14.15 1.37 -14.01
N GLY A 100 -13.91 0.48 -13.05
CA GLY A 100 -14.92 -0.04 -12.15
C GLY A 100 -15.53 1.06 -11.27
N SER A 101 -14.69 1.93 -10.68
CA SER A 101 -15.20 3.04 -9.87
C SER A 101 -15.89 4.11 -10.70
N ALA A 102 -15.47 4.37 -11.93
CA ALA A 102 -16.15 5.30 -12.82
C ALA A 102 -17.53 4.80 -13.24
N TRP A 103 -17.70 3.48 -13.35
CA TRP A 103 -19.00 2.88 -13.60
C TRP A 103 -19.91 2.93 -12.36
N MET A 104 -19.39 2.61 -11.18
CA MET A 104 -20.19 2.57 -9.93
C MET A 104 -20.43 3.96 -9.32
N PHE A 105 -19.43 4.83 -9.37
CA PHE A 105 -19.40 6.15 -8.72
C PHE A 105 -18.92 7.24 -9.71
N PRO A 106 -19.69 7.57 -10.77
CA PRO A 106 -19.22 8.46 -11.85
C PRO A 106 -18.74 9.84 -11.39
N ARG A 107 -19.30 10.36 -10.29
CA ARG A 107 -18.96 11.69 -9.76
C ARG A 107 -17.71 11.68 -8.87
N THR A 108 -17.38 10.53 -8.26
CA THR A 108 -16.35 10.38 -7.22
C THR A 108 -15.34 9.28 -7.56
N PHE A 109 -15.27 8.87 -8.85
CA PHE A 109 -14.42 7.78 -9.28
C PHE A 109 -12.94 7.96 -8.90
N ILE A 110 -12.25 6.85 -8.76
CA ILE A 110 -10.84 6.80 -8.37
C ILE A 110 -9.96 7.08 -9.59
N TYR A 111 -9.38 8.26 -9.66
CA TYR A 111 -8.42 8.62 -10.71
C TYR A 111 -6.97 8.56 -10.23
N PHE A 112 -6.71 8.67 -8.92
CA PHE A 112 -5.38 8.55 -8.33
C PHE A 112 -5.43 7.97 -6.90
N GLY A 113 -5.75 6.68 -6.81
CA GLY A 113 -5.76 5.90 -5.56
C GLY A 113 -4.43 5.17 -5.31
N VAL A 114 -4.41 4.27 -4.32
CA VAL A 114 -3.21 3.56 -3.87
C VAL A 114 -2.51 2.75 -4.98
N LEU A 115 -3.25 2.11 -5.88
CA LEU A 115 -2.65 1.35 -6.99
C LEU A 115 -2.00 2.26 -8.02
N HIS A 116 -2.58 3.44 -8.31
CA HIS A 116 -1.99 4.46 -9.20
C HIS A 116 -0.71 5.01 -8.60
N HIS A 117 -0.75 5.35 -7.30
CA HIS A 117 0.44 5.77 -6.55
C HIS A 117 1.56 4.73 -6.65
N LEU A 118 1.24 3.46 -6.35
CA LEU A 118 2.23 2.37 -6.43
C LEU A 118 2.74 2.17 -7.87
N ALA A 119 1.88 2.21 -8.89
CA ALA A 119 2.29 2.06 -10.28
C ALA A 119 3.29 3.14 -10.68
N LEU A 120 3.05 4.39 -10.33
CA LEU A 120 3.96 5.50 -10.66
C LEU A 120 5.20 5.50 -9.77
N MET A 121 5.02 5.42 -8.45
CA MET A 121 6.08 5.64 -7.49
C MET A 121 7.06 4.46 -7.34
N LEU A 122 6.67 3.23 -7.68
CA LEU A 122 7.60 2.10 -7.71
C LEU A 122 8.66 2.24 -8.80
N ILE A 123 8.36 2.89 -9.93
CA ILE A 123 9.36 3.21 -10.96
C ILE A 123 10.39 4.18 -10.38
N VAL A 124 9.92 5.29 -9.80
CA VAL A 124 10.77 6.31 -9.20
C VAL A 124 11.60 5.72 -8.06
N ALA A 125 10.97 4.97 -7.15
CA ALA A 125 11.65 4.31 -6.04
C ALA A 125 12.72 3.32 -6.53
N ARG A 126 12.45 2.58 -7.63
CA ARG A 126 13.45 1.70 -8.21
C ARG A 126 14.67 2.44 -8.74
N LEU A 127 14.49 3.60 -9.35
CA LEU A 127 15.60 4.47 -9.80
C LEU A 127 16.37 5.06 -8.62
N MET A 128 15.68 5.32 -7.50
CA MET A 128 16.27 5.85 -6.27
C MET A 128 16.98 4.80 -5.41
N GLN A 129 16.91 3.51 -5.73
CA GLN A 129 17.58 2.45 -4.96
C GLN A 129 19.07 2.66 -4.72
N PRO A 130 19.87 3.19 -5.67
CA PRO A 130 21.31 3.44 -5.44
C PRO A 130 21.59 4.43 -4.30
N LEU A 131 20.65 5.28 -3.93
CA LEU A 131 20.78 6.24 -2.83
C LEU A 131 20.86 5.55 -1.45
N GLY A 132 20.58 4.24 -1.37
CA GLY A 132 20.71 3.48 -0.13
C GLY A 132 19.85 4.05 1.00
N LEU A 133 20.46 4.23 2.18
CA LEU A 133 19.75 4.73 3.37
C LEU A 133 19.33 6.20 3.29
N TRP A 134 19.90 6.99 2.35
CA TRP A 134 19.43 8.36 2.09
C TRP A 134 17.96 8.42 1.71
N ASN A 135 17.41 7.33 1.18
CA ASN A 135 15.96 7.24 0.93
C ASN A 135 15.12 7.44 2.20
N ALA A 136 15.64 7.16 3.39
CA ALA A 136 14.92 7.45 4.64
C ALA A 136 14.83 8.96 4.90
N ALA A 137 15.93 9.69 4.71
CA ALA A 137 15.98 11.14 4.90
C ALA A 137 15.09 11.85 3.86
N ILE A 138 15.21 11.47 2.58
CA ILE A 138 14.36 11.99 1.51
C ILE A 138 12.88 11.66 1.80
N GLY A 139 12.60 10.43 2.22
CA GLY A 139 11.25 10.01 2.59
C GLY A 139 10.68 10.81 3.74
N ALA A 140 11.46 11.07 4.79
CA ALA A 140 11.05 11.91 5.90
C ALA A 140 10.75 13.36 5.45
N LEU A 141 11.61 13.93 4.58
CA LEU A 141 11.38 15.26 3.99
C LEU A 141 10.08 15.31 3.20
N VAL A 142 9.82 14.30 2.35
CA VAL A 142 8.56 14.20 1.57
C VAL A 142 7.35 14.12 2.49
N VAL A 143 7.43 13.37 3.59
CA VAL A 143 6.35 13.30 4.59
C VAL A 143 6.13 14.65 5.25
N VAL A 144 7.20 15.33 5.67
CA VAL A 144 7.08 16.66 6.30
C VAL A 144 6.47 17.66 5.33
N LEU A 145 7.01 17.77 4.12
CA LEU A 145 6.51 18.71 3.12
C LEU A 145 5.03 18.48 2.79
N GLY A 146 4.62 17.21 2.61
CA GLY A 146 3.23 16.88 2.30
C GLY A 146 2.22 17.15 3.42
N ASN A 147 2.70 17.34 4.66
CA ASN A 147 1.84 17.68 5.81
C ASN A 147 1.92 19.16 6.23
N THR A 148 2.91 19.90 5.73
CA THR A 148 3.15 21.29 6.15
C THR A 148 2.96 22.31 5.03
N VAL A 149 3.06 21.87 3.76
CA VAL A 149 3.02 22.77 2.60
C VAL A 149 1.80 22.45 1.74
N GLY A 150 1.07 23.49 1.35
CA GLY A 150 -0.06 23.38 0.43
C GLY A 150 -0.23 24.65 -0.41
N PHE A 151 -0.54 24.47 -1.70
CA PHE A 151 -0.74 25.55 -2.66
C PHE A 151 -2.13 25.43 -3.29
N ALA A 152 -2.91 26.50 -3.26
CA ALA A 152 -4.23 26.54 -3.90
C ALA A 152 -4.15 26.28 -5.43
N ALA A 153 -3.05 26.69 -6.06
CA ALA A 153 -2.78 26.41 -7.48
C ALA A 153 -2.67 24.92 -7.82
N MET A 154 -2.45 24.04 -6.82
CA MET A 154 -2.39 22.59 -6.98
C MET A 154 -3.71 21.86 -6.70
N ASN A 155 -4.80 22.57 -6.42
CA ASN A 155 -6.13 21.97 -6.21
C ASN A 155 -6.79 21.40 -7.51
N PRO A 156 -6.54 21.93 -8.72
CA PRO A 156 -7.15 21.40 -9.93
C PRO A 156 -6.86 19.89 -10.15
N LYS A 157 -7.88 19.16 -10.65
CA LYS A 157 -7.86 17.69 -10.77
C LYS A 157 -6.69 17.14 -11.59
N TRP A 158 -6.22 17.89 -12.59
CA TRP A 158 -5.10 17.48 -13.45
C TRP A 158 -3.73 17.51 -12.77
N ILE A 159 -3.57 18.19 -11.61
CA ILE A 159 -2.28 18.31 -10.90
C ILE A 159 -2.35 17.89 -9.42
N ASN A 160 -3.53 17.80 -8.83
CA ASN A 160 -3.68 17.52 -7.41
C ASN A 160 -3.11 16.17 -6.96
N TRP A 161 -2.90 15.23 -7.87
CA TRP A 161 -2.23 13.95 -7.61
C TRP A 161 -0.80 14.09 -7.06
N ILE A 162 -0.19 15.28 -7.20
CA ILE A 162 1.08 15.61 -6.54
C ILE A 162 0.91 15.64 -5.01
N GLY A 163 -0.18 16.22 -4.49
CA GLY A 163 -0.54 16.15 -3.07
C GLY A 163 -0.25 17.39 -2.23
N LEU A 164 0.41 18.41 -2.79
CA LEU A 164 0.64 19.69 -2.10
C LEU A 164 -0.57 20.63 -2.29
N ILE A 165 -1.73 20.15 -1.89
CA ILE A 165 -3.04 20.79 -2.07
C ILE A 165 -3.53 21.43 -0.79
N THR A 166 -4.42 22.43 -0.89
CA THR A 166 -5.12 23.03 0.25
C THR A 166 -6.52 22.47 0.46
N GLN A 167 -7.10 21.81 -0.57
CA GLN A 167 -8.43 21.22 -0.51
C GLN A 167 -8.39 19.79 -1.04
N LYS A 168 -8.81 18.85 -0.19
CA LYS A 168 -8.86 17.44 -0.58
C LYS A 168 -9.92 17.23 -1.68
N PRO A 169 -9.58 16.53 -2.80
CA PRO A 169 -10.56 16.25 -3.85
C PRO A 169 -11.62 15.25 -3.37
N TYR A 170 -12.81 15.38 -3.94
CA TYR A 170 -13.92 14.48 -3.67
C TYR A 170 -13.81 13.24 -4.59
N THR A 171 -13.27 12.15 -4.05
CA THR A 171 -13.06 10.87 -4.73
C THR A 171 -13.01 9.74 -3.71
N GLU A 172 -13.37 8.50 -4.12
CA GLU A 172 -13.47 7.33 -3.25
C GLU A 172 -12.11 6.89 -2.69
N ASP A 173 -11.03 7.04 -3.47
CA ASP A 173 -9.67 6.80 -2.98
C ASP A 173 -8.72 7.88 -3.53
N TYR A 174 -7.92 8.45 -2.63
CA TYR A 174 -6.95 9.48 -2.98
C TYR A 174 -5.65 9.29 -2.21
N VAL A 175 -4.61 8.93 -2.96
CA VAL A 175 -3.27 8.65 -2.43
C VAL A 175 -2.24 9.42 -3.26
N PRO A 176 -2.10 10.75 -3.04
CA PRO A 176 -1.17 11.59 -3.79
C PRO A 176 0.30 11.25 -3.52
N ILE A 177 1.21 11.85 -4.29
CA ILE A 177 2.66 11.64 -4.09
C ILE A 177 3.06 12.12 -2.70
N PHE A 178 2.78 13.38 -2.36
CA PHE A 178 3.00 13.91 -1.02
C PHE A 178 1.77 13.68 -0.13
N PRO A 179 1.94 13.13 1.07
CA PRO A 179 3.16 12.68 1.76
C PRO A 179 3.53 11.20 1.46
N TRP A 180 2.73 10.46 0.72
CA TRP A 180 2.70 8.99 0.71
C TRP A 180 3.91 8.34 0.06
N PHE A 181 4.53 8.98 -0.92
CA PHE A 181 5.79 8.51 -1.50
C PHE A 181 6.92 8.49 -0.46
N GLY A 182 6.91 9.42 0.49
CA GLY A 182 7.85 9.42 1.60
C GLY A 182 7.77 8.15 2.44
N VAL A 183 6.55 7.67 2.72
CA VAL A 183 6.33 6.42 3.47
C VAL A 183 6.89 5.21 2.71
N LEU A 184 6.70 5.15 1.38
CA LEU A 184 7.26 4.11 0.53
C LEU A 184 8.80 4.13 0.53
N LEU A 185 9.42 5.31 0.44
CA LEU A 185 10.88 5.48 0.48
C LEU A 185 11.46 5.04 1.84
N ILE A 186 10.82 5.39 2.95
CA ILE A 186 11.21 4.91 4.29
C ILE A 186 11.15 3.39 4.34
N GLY A 187 10.08 2.78 3.81
CA GLY A 187 9.97 1.33 3.70
C GLY A 187 11.10 0.71 2.87
N MET A 188 11.47 1.34 1.75
CA MET A 188 12.59 0.89 0.91
C MET A 188 13.93 0.98 1.66
N ALA A 189 14.19 2.06 2.36
CA ALA A 189 15.40 2.22 3.19
C ALA A 189 15.48 1.16 4.30
N LEU A 190 14.36 0.86 4.97
CA LEU A 190 14.27 -0.23 5.96
C LEU A 190 14.61 -1.59 5.33
N GLY A 191 14.07 -1.89 4.15
CA GLY A 191 14.39 -3.11 3.42
C GLY A 191 15.88 -3.20 3.02
N GLN A 192 16.48 -2.08 2.62
CA GLN A 192 17.92 -1.97 2.32
C GLN A 192 18.77 -2.18 3.57
N PHE A 193 18.39 -1.57 4.69
CA PHE A 193 19.06 -1.75 5.98
C PHE A 193 19.03 -3.22 6.43
N TRP A 194 17.88 -3.89 6.36
CA TRP A 194 17.78 -5.31 6.71
C TRP A 194 18.64 -6.18 5.78
N ARG A 195 18.65 -5.87 4.49
CA ARG A 195 19.50 -6.55 3.53
C ARG A 195 20.99 -6.41 3.88
N ALA A 196 21.45 -5.20 4.22
CA ALA A 196 22.83 -4.92 4.59
C ALA A 196 23.26 -5.66 5.87
N ARG A 197 22.36 -5.78 6.83
CA ARG A 197 22.57 -6.49 8.10
C ARG A 197 22.34 -7.99 8.03
N GLN A 198 22.06 -8.54 6.86
CA GLN A 198 21.75 -9.97 6.64
C GLN A 198 20.60 -10.50 7.54
N PHE A 199 19.72 -9.64 8.01
CA PHE A 199 18.58 -10.04 8.81
C PHE A 199 17.61 -10.92 8.01
N ALA A 200 17.39 -12.14 8.50
CA ALA A 200 16.57 -13.12 7.81
C ALA A 200 15.08 -12.75 7.75
N VAL A 201 14.56 -12.15 8.81
CA VAL A 201 13.18 -11.66 8.95
C VAL A 201 13.20 -10.55 9.99
N PRO A 202 12.39 -9.48 9.90
CA PRO A 202 12.21 -8.56 11.02
C PRO A 202 11.93 -9.36 12.31
N GLY A 203 12.69 -9.11 13.37
CA GLY A 203 12.54 -9.85 14.62
C GLY A 203 11.10 -9.85 15.14
N PHE A 204 10.37 -8.76 14.86
CA PHE A 204 8.93 -8.63 15.12
C PHE A 204 8.09 -9.66 14.35
N ALA A 205 8.26 -9.79 13.04
CA ALA A 205 7.49 -10.76 12.25
C ALA A 205 7.77 -12.21 12.68
N ARG A 206 9.01 -12.51 13.07
CA ARG A 206 9.37 -13.82 13.62
C ARG A 206 8.71 -14.08 14.97
N ARG A 207 8.70 -13.10 15.89
CA ARG A 207 8.03 -13.21 17.18
C ARG A 207 6.52 -13.39 17.01
N LEU A 208 5.93 -12.61 16.11
CA LEU A 208 4.50 -12.69 15.79
C LEU A 208 4.13 -14.09 15.27
N ARG A 209 4.91 -14.65 14.35
CA ARG A 209 4.69 -16.02 13.84
C ARG A 209 4.83 -17.09 14.91
N ALA A 210 5.70 -16.88 15.91
CA ALA A 210 5.88 -17.83 17.01
C ALA A 210 4.66 -17.89 17.96
N VAL A 211 3.88 -16.81 18.03
CA VAL A 211 2.70 -16.69 18.92
C VAL A 211 1.40 -17.05 18.19
N LEU A 212 1.35 -16.90 16.86
CA LEU A 212 0.14 -17.15 16.08
C LEU A 212 -0.12 -18.67 15.93
N PRO A 213 -1.39 -19.11 16.03
CA PRO A 213 -1.79 -20.45 15.63
C PRO A 213 -1.39 -20.72 14.16
N ARG A 214 -0.91 -21.92 13.87
CA ARG A 214 -0.43 -22.27 12.52
C ARG A 214 -1.45 -22.02 11.39
N ALA A 215 -2.74 -22.23 11.67
CA ALA A 215 -3.82 -21.98 10.71
C ALA A 215 -3.94 -20.48 10.38
N VAL A 216 -3.86 -19.61 11.40
CA VAL A 216 -3.92 -18.15 11.26
C VAL A 216 -2.68 -17.63 10.50
N ASP A 217 -1.46 -18.08 10.86
CA ASP A 217 -0.22 -17.72 10.14
C ASP A 217 -0.31 -18.09 8.66
N ARG A 218 -0.78 -19.30 8.35
CA ARG A 218 -0.96 -19.76 6.96
C ARG A 218 -2.00 -18.92 6.21
N GLY A 219 -3.15 -18.66 6.82
CA GLY A 219 -4.22 -17.86 6.23
C GLY A 219 -3.76 -16.44 5.91
N LEU A 220 -3.16 -15.75 6.87
CA LEU A 220 -2.62 -14.40 6.69
C LEU A 220 -1.50 -14.35 5.64
N THR A 221 -0.56 -15.30 5.68
CA THR A 221 0.51 -15.39 4.69
C THR A 221 -0.04 -15.62 3.28
N THR A 222 -1.07 -16.44 3.14
CA THR A 222 -1.75 -16.69 1.86
C THR A 222 -2.46 -15.42 1.35
N LEU A 223 -3.22 -14.73 2.20
CA LEU A 223 -3.82 -13.44 1.87
C LEU A 223 -2.76 -12.43 1.42
N GLY A 224 -1.63 -12.36 2.10
CA GLY A 224 -0.52 -11.48 1.72
C GLY A 224 0.11 -11.82 0.37
N ARG A 225 0.19 -13.09 0.00
CA ARG A 225 0.67 -13.53 -1.32
C ARG A 225 -0.29 -13.13 -2.44
N TRP A 226 -1.60 -13.21 -2.19
CA TRP A 226 -2.67 -12.86 -3.11
C TRP A 226 -3.17 -11.41 -2.93
N SER A 227 -2.33 -10.53 -2.37
CA SER A 227 -2.72 -9.19 -1.95
C SER A 227 -3.38 -8.36 -3.05
N LEU A 228 -2.87 -8.40 -4.28
CA LEU A 228 -3.44 -7.64 -5.39
C LEU A 228 -4.82 -8.16 -5.79
N THR A 229 -4.99 -9.48 -5.87
CA THR A 229 -6.28 -10.11 -6.18
C THR A 229 -7.30 -9.79 -5.08
N THR A 230 -6.91 -9.97 -3.81
CA THR A 230 -7.77 -9.65 -2.67
C THR A 230 -8.16 -8.18 -2.67
N TYR A 231 -7.21 -7.28 -2.97
CA TYR A 231 -7.48 -5.85 -3.10
C TYR A 231 -8.52 -5.56 -4.19
N LEU A 232 -8.47 -6.23 -5.33
CA LEU A 232 -9.42 -6.00 -6.43
C LEU A 232 -10.82 -6.54 -6.14
N VAL A 233 -10.92 -7.69 -5.45
CA VAL A 233 -12.21 -8.38 -5.31
C VAL A 233 -12.95 -8.05 -4.01
N HIS A 234 -12.26 -7.54 -2.96
CA HIS A 234 -12.88 -7.35 -1.65
C HIS A 234 -14.07 -6.41 -1.70
N GLN A 235 -13.95 -5.26 -2.36
CA GLN A 235 -15.00 -4.24 -2.39
C GLN A 235 -16.22 -4.68 -3.21
N PRO A 236 -16.09 -5.24 -4.43
CA PRO A 236 -17.20 -5.83 -5.14
C PRO A 236 -17.94 -6.91 -4.33
N ILE A 237 -17.20 -7.75 -3.60
CA ILE A 237 -17.79 -8.81 -2.76
C ILE A 237 -18.56 -8.19 -1.58
N LEU A 238 -17.94 -7.25 -0.84
CA LEU A 238 -18.59 -6.61 0.31
C LEU A 238 -19.86 -5.87 -0.09
N ILE A 239 -19.80 -5.03 -1.12
CA ILE A 239 -20.96 -4.30 -1.64
C ILE A 239 -22.05 -5.27 -2.13
N GLY A 240 -21.65 -6.32 -2.87
CA GLY A 240 -22.59 -7.32 -3.37
C GLY A 240 -23.33 -8.05 -2.25
N LEU A 241 -22.60 -8.49 -1.20
CA LEU A 241 -23.20 -9.16 -0.03
C LEU A 241 -24.15 -8.23 0.74
N LEU A 242 -23.76 -6.97 0.96
CA LEU A 242 -24.61 -6.01 1.66
C LEU A 242 -25.83 -5.63 0.82
N TRP A 243 -25.71 -5.60 -0.49
CA TRP A 243 -26.84 -5.35 -1.39
C TRP A 243 -27.86 -6.49 -1.37
N LEU A 244 -27.39 -7.75 -1.30
CA LEU A 244 -28.26 -8.92 -1.18
C LEU A 244 -28.95 -9.03 0.21
N ALA A 245 -28.36 -8.40 1.23
CA ALA A 245 -28.89 -8.39 2.59
C ALA A 245 -29.85 -7.21 2.87
N LYS A 246 -30.04 -6.31 1.91
CA LYS A 246 -30.91 -5.13 2.00
C LYS A 246 -32.35 -5.46 1.58
#